data_65670c5937ce80104b0b80d573554378
#
_entry.id   65670c5937ce80104b0b80d573554378
#
_cell.length_a   1.000
_cell.length_b   1.000
_cell.length_c   1.000
_cell.angle_alpha   90.00
_cell.angle_beta   90.00
_cell.angle_gamma   90.00
#
_symmetry.space_group_name_H-M   'P 1'
#
loop_
_entity.id
_entity.type
_entity.pdbx_description
1 polymer ?
#
loop_
_entity_poly.entity_id
_entity_poly.type
_entity_poly.pdbx_seq_one_letter_code
_entity_poly.pdbx_strand_id
1 'polypeptide(L)'
;MRHFLIALLASTSFAAEPLVFVTAFASGDKAGIHAFTFDSEQGALKPLHRTTDIQNPFFIAVSPDKRFLYAIDAEKFGGDEDENVAAFALEGRTGRMKRLNHQSARGTASCYLDVDATGKSVLVANYSSGSVASFPVQQDGSLGEAASFFQHSGSSADSQRQKGPNAHCFVISPDNKHALAADLGIDKIMIYTLDAAKAKLAPNEAQPFAKLTPGSGPRHLTFHPGGKLVFVINELANTITVFDWNAADGTLKEKQTIATLPKDFTGKRYTADLKITPDGKHLYGTNRGHDSLASYRIADDGKLTLLAIQPSGGKGPQNLLVTPDGKWLLCANMPGNNVVVFKLDATSGSITAHGEPVEVPMASCIRWVE
;
A
#
# COMPACT_ATOMS: atom_id res chain seq x y z
N MET A 1 -34.81 58.93 1.99
CA MET A 1 -34.66 57.48 2.20
C MET A 1 -33.40 57.00 1.50
N ARG A 2 -32.33 56.73 2.24
CA ARG A 2 -31.07 56.16 1.67
C ARG A 2 -31.13 54.66 1.84
N HIS A 3 -31.16 53.91 0.73
CA HIS A 3 -31.10 52.44 0.77
C HIS A 3 -29.62 52.04 0.89
N PHE A 4 -29.24 51.44 2.02
CA PHE A 4 -27.96 50.73 2.16
C PHE A 4 -28.09 49.36 1.53
N LEU A 5 -27.35 49.14 0.44
CA LEU A 5 -27.14 47.81 -0.12
C LEU A 5 -26.05 47.11 0.70
N ILE A 6 -26.41 46.09 1.49
CA ILE A 6 -25.46 45.22 2.16
C ILE A 6 -25.06 44.14 1.14
N ALA A 7 -23.86 44.24 0.61
CA ALA A 7 -23.26 43.17 -0.19
C ALA A 7 -22.85 42.04 0.73
N LEU A 8 -23.54 40.90 0.72
CA LEU A 8 -23.08 39.66 1.32
C LEU A 8 -21.89 39.15 0.50
N LEU A 9 -20.66 39.30 1.03
CA LEU A 9 -19.49 38.59 0.56
C LEU A 9 -19.63 37.13 1.01
N ALA A 10 -20.04 36.25 0.10
CA ALA A 10 -19.96 34.81 0.29
C ALA A 10 -18.46 34.44 0.30
N SER A 11 -17.91 34.19 1.48
CA SER A 11 -16.59 33.60 1.62
C SER A 11 -16.69 32.14 1.15
N THR A 12 -16.25 31.87 -0.09
CA THR A 12 -15.99 30.50 -0.53
C THR A 12 -14.79 29.97 0.29
N SER A 13 -15.09 29.19 1.31
CA SER A 13 -14.07 28.39 2.00
C SER A 13 -13.58 27.34 1.00
N PHE A 14 -12.46 27.60 0.35
CA PHE A 14 -11.76 26.53 -0.38
C PHE A 14 -11.31 25.48 0.64
N ALA A 15 -11.75 24.25 0.48
CA ALA A 15 -11.19 23.13 1.24
C ALA A 15 -9.68 23.10 0.98
N ALA A 16 -8.89 22.92 2.04
CA ALA A 16 -7.44 22.91 1.89
C ALA A 16 -7.01 21.72 1.02
N GLU A 17 -6.08 21.94 0.08
CA GLU A 17 -5.54 20.90 -0.80
C GLU A 17 -5.03 19.71 0.04
N PRO A 18 -5.38 18.44 -0.29
CA PRO A 18 -4.88 17.28 0.41
C PRO A 18 -3.35 17.14 0.28
N LEU A 19 -2.74 16.45 1.23
CA LEU A 19 -1.32 16.13 1.17
C LEU A 19 -1.11 14.74 0.58
N VAL A 20 -0.03 14.61 -0.18
CA VAL A 20 0.47 13.33 -0.71
C VAL A 20 1.90 13.13 -0.22
N PHE A 21 2.15 12.03 0.47
CA PHE A 21 3.48 11.64 0.89
C PHE A 21 4.02 10.55 -0.04
N VAL A 22 5.25 10.71 -0.52
CA VAL A 22 5.94 9.77 -1.40
C VAL A 22 7.30 9.44 -0.82
N THR A 23 7.58 8.16 -0.65
CA THR A 23 8.89 7.71 -0.17
C THR A 23 9.92 7.67 -1.30
N ALA A 24 11.11 8.18 -1.02
CA ALA A 24 12.30 7.99 -1.83
C ALA A 24 13.14 6.86 -1.22
N PHE A 25 13.00 5.64 -1.76
CA PHE A 25 13.71 4.44 -1.30
C PHE A 25 15.18 4.50 -1.69
N ALA A 26 15.94 5.24 -0.93
CA ALA A 26 17.36 5.49 -1.16
C ALA A 26 18.06 5.71 0.18
N SER A 27 19.39 5.76 0.16
CA SER A 27 20.23 6.12 1.31
C SER A 27 20.93 7.46 1.09
N GLY A 28 21.43 8.06 2.17
CA GLY A 28 22.15 9.33 2.15
C GLY A 28 21.28 10.49 1.67
N ASP A 29 21.85 11.40 0.90
CA ASP A 29 21.19 12.63 0.47
C ASP A 29 19.97 12.43 -0.43
N LYS A 30 19.79 11.24 -1.00
CA LYS A 30 18.62 10.89 -1.82
C LYS A 30 17.47 10.29 -1.01
N ALA A 31 17.74 9.82 0.21
CA ALA A 31 16.72 9.27 1.10
C ALA A 31 15.72 10.32 1.54
N GLY A 32 14.50 9.92 1.82
CA GLY A 32 13.53 10.80 2.45
C GLY A 32 12.07 10.48 2.13
N ILE A 33 11.20 11.25 2.77
CA ILE A 33 9.77 11.25 2.49
C ILE A 33 9.40 12.63 1.96
N HIS A 34 8.97 12.67 0.70
CA HIS A 34 8.53 13.89 0.02
C HIS A 34 7.06 14.14 0.32
N ALA A 35 6.72 15.35 0.72
CA ALA A 35 5.36 15.83 0.88
C ALA A 35 5.01 16.77 -0.27
N PHE A 36 3.81 16.60 -0.82
CA PHE A 36 3.23 17.43 -1.87
C PHE A 36 1.85 17.90 -1.41
N THR A 37 1.38 19.03 -1.89
CA THR A 37 -0.06 19.28 -2.01
C THR A 37 -0.56 18.68 -3.31
N PHE A 38 -1.84 18.29 -3.34
CA PHE A 38 -2.48 17.77 -4.54
C PHE A 38 -3.69 18.62 -4.93
N ASP A 39 -3.62 19.24 -6.08
CA ASP A 39 -4.73 19.95 -6.68
C ASP A 39 -5.72 18.95 -7.28
N SER A 40 -6.81 18.65 -6.56
CA SER A 40 -7.80 17.64 -6.99
C SER A 40 -8.58 18.03 -8.23
N GLU A 41 -8.65 19.33 -8.58
CA GLU A 41 -9.32 19.80 -9.79
C GLU A 41 -8.43 19.59 -11.01
N GLN A 42 -7.13 19.86 -10.85
CA GLN A 42 -6.16 19.84 -11.94
C GLN A 42 -5.31 18.56 -11.98
N GLY A 43 -5.40 17.67 -10.99
CA GLY A 43 -4.58 16.47 -10.93
C GLY A 43 -3.09 16.74 -10.81
N ALA A 44 -2.70 17.78 -10.09
CA ALA A 44 -1.33 18.24 -10.05
C ALA A 44 -0.70 18.12 -8.66
N LEU A 45 0.49 17.52 -8.60
CA LEU A 45 1.34 17.47 -7.40
C LEU A 45 2.23 18.72 -7.35
N LYS A 46 2.21 19.45 -6.23
CA LYS A 46 3.06 20.62 -5.98
C LYS A 46 3.98 20.33 -4.80
N PRO A 47 5.32 20.36 -4.96
CA PRO A 47 6.26 20.08 -3.88
C PRO A 47 6.05 21.02 -2.69
N LEU A 48 6.06 20.45 -1.48
CA LEU A 48 5.84 21.20 -0.24
C LEU A 48 7.01 21.08 0.73
N HIS A 49 7.44 19.86 1.06
CA HIS A 49 8.52 19.57 2.00
C HIS A 49 9.17 18.22 1.72
N ARG A 50 10.39 18.03 2.22
CA ARG A 50 11.06 16.72 2.25
C ARG A 50 11.64 16.49 3.63
N THR A 51 11.26 15.38 4.27
CA THR A 51 11.85 14.90 5.52
C THR A 51 13.01 13.97 5.19
N THR A 52 14.20 14.24 5.74
CA THR A 52 15.45 13.51 5.43
C THR A 52 16.01 12.71 6.62
N ASP A 53 15.40 12.84 7.81
CA ASP A 53 15.76 12.06 9.00
C ASP A 53 15.20 10.63 8.92
N ILE A 54 15.54 9.92 7.84
CA ILE A 54 15.12 8.53 7.58
C ILE A 54 15.97 7.94 6.45
N GLN A 55 16.28 6.65 6.52
CA GLN A 55 17.06 5.94 5.52
C GLN A 55 16.25 4.80 4.88
N ASN A 56 16.40 4.63 3.57
CA ASN A 56 15.71 3.59 2.79
C ASN A 56 14.22 3.42 3.15
N PRO A 57 13.39 4.49 3.20
CA PRO A 57 11.98 4.39 3.55
C PRO A 57 11.21 3.68 2.45
N PHE A 58 11.09 2.35 2.55
CA PHE A 58 10.44 1.57 1.51
C PHE A 58 8.92 1.73 1.51
N PHE A 59 8.33 1.81 2.70
CA PHE A 59 6.87 1.87 2.86
C PHE A 59 6.48 2.78 4.02
N ILE A 60 5.31 3.42 3.90
CA ILE A 60 4.72 4.26 4.94
C ILE A 60 3.25 3.92 5.14
N ALA A 61 2.76 4.15 6.36
CA ALA A 61 1.34 4.11 6.70
C ALA A 61 0.95 5.35 7.50
N VAL A 62 -0.28 5.81 7.36
CA VAL A 62 -0.80 7.02 8.05
C VAL A 62 -1.88 6.60 9.03
N SER A 63 -1.87 7.19 10.22
CA SER A 63 -2.93 6.94 11.22
C SER A 63 -4.30 7.40 10.71
N PRO A 64 -5.41 6.76 11.12
CA PRO A 64 -6.74 7.14 10.69
C PRO A 64 -7.13 8.60 10.99
N ASP A 65 -6.62 9.14 12.11
CA ASP A 65 -6.82 10.52 12.55
C ASP A 65 -5.91 11.54 11.83
N LYS A 66 -5.03 11.05 10.90
CA LYS A 66 -4.12 11.87 10.10
C LYS A 66 -3.09 12.68 10.91
N ARG A 67 -2.84 12.29 12.15
CA ARG A 67 -1.88 12.97 13.03
C ARG A 67 -0.49 12.35 12.99
N PHE A 68 -0.40 11.07 12.62
CA PHE A 68 0.84 10.30 12.67
C PHE A 68 1.11 9.57 11.35
N LEU A 69 2.40 9.40 11.07
CA LEU A 69 2.90 8.60 9.97
C LEU A 69 3.94 7.62 10.50
N TYR A 70 3.85 6.38 10.06
CA TYR A 70 4.80 5.31 10.37
C TYR A 70 5.54 4.94 9.10
N ALA A 71 6.87 4.74 9.21
CA ALA A 71 7.73 4.48 8.07
C ALA A 71 8.75 3.38 8.38
N ILE A 72 9.07 2.57 7.39
CA ILE A 72 10.26 1.72 7.44
C ILE A 72 11.49 2.62 7.43
N ASP A 73 12.42 2.35 8.33
CA ASP A 73 13.69 3.07 8.46
C ASP A 73 14.82 2.04 8.57
N ALA A 74 15.61 1.94 7.51
CA ALA A 74 16.62 0.92 7.37
C ALA A 74 17.94 1.55 6.97
N GLU A 75 18.95 1.53 7.85
CA GLU A 75 20.29 1.99 7.49
C GLU A 75 20.83 1.18 6.30
N LYS A 76 20.63 -0.14 6.33
CA LYS A 76 20.93 -1.06 5.24
C LYS A 76 19.74 -1.98 5.01
N PHE A 77 18.99 -1.73 3.96
CA PHE A 77 17.80 -2.53 3.62
C PHE A 77 18.15 -3.97 3.23
N GLY A 78 17.51 -4.95 3.89
CA GLY A 78 17.74 -6.38 3.66
C GLY A 78 19.09 -6.88 4.12
N GLY A 79 19.71 -6.17 5.08
CA GLY A 79 20.97 -6.60 5.73
C GLY A 79 20.75 -7.76 6.72
N ASP A 80 21.75 -7.95 7.59
CA ASP A 80 21.73 -9.01 8.61
C ASP A 80 21.08 -8.54 9.93
N GLU A 81 20.92 -7.23 10.11
CA GLU A 81 20.32 -6.62 11.30
C GLU A 81 18.86 -6.28 11.07
N ASP A 82 18.04 -6.36 12.12
CA ASP A 82 16.66 -5.91 12.10
C ASP A 82 16.56 -4.45 11.65
N GLU A 83 15.59 -4.17 10.80
CA GLU A 83 15.24 -2.80 10.43
C GLU A 83 14.34 -2.17 11.50
N ASN A 84 13.99 -0.90 11.32
CA ASN A 84 13.14 -0.17 12.24
C ASN A 84 11.81 0.23 11.61
N VAL A 85 10.81 0.35 12.47
CA VAL A 85 9.58 1.11 12.19
C VAL A 85 9.69 2.43 12.95
N ALA A 86 9.80 3.54 12.25
CA ALA A 86 9.86 4.88 12.81
C ALA A 86 8.48 5.51 12.87
N ALA A 87 8.18 6.21 13.97
CA ALA A 87 6.96 6.98 14.17
C ALA A 87 7.23 8.48 14.04
N PHE A 88 6.35 9.18 13.34
CA PHE A 88 6.41 10.62 13.14
C PHE A 88 5.06 11.28 13.48
N ALA A 89 5.10 12.44 14.10
CA ALA A 89 3.95 13.35 14.21
C ALA A 89 3.92 14.27 12.99
N LEU A 90 2.75 14.38 12.34
CA LEU A 90 2.52 15.32 11.25
C LEU A 90 2.30 16.73 11.81
N GLU A 91 2.99 17.72 11.28
CA GLU A 91 2.86 19.12 11.72
C GLU A 91 1.80 19.87 10.90
N GLY A 92 0.55 19.49 11.13
CA GLY A 92 -0.60 20.04 10.42
C GLY A 92 -0.50 19.78 8.90
N ARG A 93 -0.71 20.83 8.10
CA ARG A 93 -0.71 20.76 6.63
C ARG A 93 0.60 21.27 6.00
N THR A 94 1.66 21.37 6.78
CA THR A 94 2.96 21.88 6.30
C THR A 94 3.79 20.87 5.51
N GLY A 95 3.37 19.59 5.52
CA GLY A 95 4.17 18.48 5.01
C GLY A 95 5.38 18.11 5.88
N ARG A 96 5.61 18.86 6.96
CA ARG A 96 6.68 18.58 7.92
C ARG A 96 6.26 17.47 8.88
N MET A 97 7.27 16.72 9.34
CA MET A 97 7.09 15.64 10.31
C MET A 97 8.16 15.74 11.38
N LYS A 98 7.76 15.46 12.62
CA LYS A 98 8.67 15.33 13.76
C LYS A 98 8.78 13.87 14.17
N ARG A 99 10.01 13.32 14.17
CA ARG A 99 10.26 11.96 14.65
C ARG A 99 9.91 11.88 16.15
N LEU A 100 9.14 10.87 16.52
CA LEU A 100 8.75 10.56 17.89
C LEU A 100 9.70 9.51 18.48
N ASN A 101 9.76 8.34 17.86
CA ASN A 101 10.65 7.25 18.21
C ASN A 101 10.78 6.26 17.05
N HIS A 102 11.44 5.13 17.29
CA HIS A 102 11.42 3.94 16.44
C HIS A 102 11.43 2.68 17.32
N GLN A 103 11.03 1.56 16.73
CA GLN A 103 11.11 0.22 17.31
C GLN A 103 11.71 -0.73 16.26
N SER A 104 12.45 -1.77 16.73
CA SER A 104 12.89 -2.85 15.84
C SER A 104 11.69 -3.49 15.16
N ALA A 105 11.72 -3.62 13.82
CA ALA A 105 10.72 -4.32 13.02
C ALA A 105 10.72 -5.84 13.31
N ARG A 106 11.68 -6.34 14.08
CA ARG A 106 11.88 -7.76 14.40
C ARG A 106 12.14 -8.60 13.15
N GLY A 107 12.83 -8.02 12.16
CA GLY A 107 13.17 -8.69 10.92
C GLY A 107 13.80 -7.77 9.88
N THR A 108 14.11 -8.34 8.73
CA THR A 108 14.90 -7.70 7.67
C THR A 108 14.12 -7.60 6.35
N ALA A 109 14.48 -6.62 5.52
CA ALA A 109 13.75 -6.19 4.33
C ALA A 109 12.27 -5.91 4.63
N SER A 110 12.02 -5.13 5.68
CA SER A 110 10.67 -4.70 6.05
C SER A 110 10.06 -3.92 4.88
N CYS A 111 8.88 -4.34 4.41
CA CYS A 111 8.38 -3.85 3.12
C CYS A 111 6.90 -3.46 3.10
N TYR A 112 6.21 -3.61 4.21
CA TYR A 112 4.81 -3.21 4.33
C TYR A 112 4.47 -2.78 5.74
N LEU A 113 3.63 -1.76 5.85
CA LEU A 113 3.04 -1.27 7.09
C LEU A 113 1.54 -1.06 6.91
N ASP A 114 0.77 -1.36 7.96
CA ASP A 114 -0.63 -0.99 8.06
C ASP A 114 -0.95 -0.49 9.48
N VAL A 115 -1.99 0.34 9.60
CA VAL A 115 -2.46 0.89 10.87
C VAL A 115 -3.92 0.51 11.04
N ASP A 116 -4.29 0.00 12.20
CA ASP A 116 -5.66 -0.38 12.48
C ASP A 116 -6.63 0.82 12.48
N ALA A 117 -7.91 0.55 12.26
CA ALA A 117 -8.94 1.59 12.11
C ALA A 117 -9.11 2.48 13.35
N THR A 118 -8.61 2.06 14.52
CA THR A 118 -8.62 2.85 15.76
C THR A 118 -7.31 3.63 16.01
N GLY A 119 -6.29 3.39 15.17
CA GLY A 119 -4.96 3.99 15.30
C GLY A 119 -4.14 3.50 16.49
N LYS A 120 -4.48 2.34 17.05
CA LYS A 120 -3.84 1.78 18.26
C LYS A 120 -2.78 0.71 17.96
N SER A 121 -2.75 0.21 16.74
CA SER A 121 -1.82 -0.84 16.33
C SER A 121 -1.19 -0.53 14.97
N VAL A 122 0.12 -0.77 14.88
CA VAL A 122 0.86 -0.80 13.62
C VAL A 122 1.31 -2.22 13.34
N LEU A 123 1.11 -2.69 12.12
CA LEU A 123 1.56 -4.00 11.64
C LEU A 123 2.72 -3.83 10.66
N VAL A 124 3.68 -4.77 10.68
CA VAL A 124 4.81 -4.81 9.75
C VAL A 124 4.96 -6.20 9.14
N ALA A 125 5.30 -6.25 7.84
CA ALA A 125 5.76 -7.46 7.16
C ALA A 125 7.24 -7.32 6.80
N ASN A 126 8.04 -8.35 7.11
CA ASN A 126 9.46 -8.43 6.90
C ASN A 126 9.75 -9.48 5.82
N TYR A 127 10.23 -9.04 4.66
CA TYR A 127 10.37 -9.89 3.49
C TYR A 127 11.51 -10.91 3.62
N SER A 128 12.74 -10.45 3.91
CA SER A 128 13.90 -11.36 3.91
C SER A 128 13.88 -12.35 5.07
N SER A 129 13.42 -11.93 6.25
CA SER A 129 13.24 -12.82 7.41
C SER A 129 11.97 -13.67 7.33
N GLY A 130 11.00 -13.30 6.49
CA GLY A 130 9.73 -14.03 6.36
C GLY A 130 8.91 -14.01 7.66
N SER A 131 8.79 -12.86 8.28
CA SER A 131 8.12 -12.68 9.57
C SER A 131 7.15 -11.50 9.55
N VAL A 132 6.28 -11.46 10.56
CA VAL A 132 5.36 -10.33 10.80
C VAL A 132 5.40 -9.94 12.26
N ALA A 133 5.18 -8.65 12.54
CA ALA A 133 5.07 -8.14 13.91
C ALA A 133 3.98 -7.07 14.03
N SER A 134 3.57 -6.81 15.27
CA SER A 134 2.60 -5.76 15.61
C SER A 134 3.08 -4.94 16.79
N PHE A 135 2.77 -3.64 16.77
CA PHE A 135 3.22 -2.66 17.75
C PHE A 135 2.05 -1.86 18.30
N PRO A 136 1.93 -1.68 19.62
CA PRO A 136 0.96 -0.78 20.20
C PRO A 136 1.38 0.68 19.93
N VAL A 137 0.41 1.52 19.58
CA VAL A 137 0.57 2.96 19.43
C VAL A 137 0.21 3.63 20.75
N GLN A 138 1.11 4.47 21.25
CA GLN A 138 0.91 5.26 22.45
C GLN A 138 0.02 6.50 22.17
N GLN A 139 -0.45 7.17 23.22
CA GLN A 139 -1.33 8.33 23.09
C GLN A 139 -0.69 9.49 22.29
N ASP A 140 0.63 9.63 22.34
CA ASP A 140 1.39 10.65 21.62
C ASP A 140 1.77 10.22 20.19
N GLY A 141 1.36 9.01 19.75
CA GLY A 141 1.66 8.44 18.45
C GLY A 141 2.97 7.66 18.38
N SER A 142 3.76 7.61 19.42
CA SER A 142 4.98 6.79 19.48
C SER A 142 4.64 5.30 19.53
N LEU A 143 5.59 4.45 19.10
CA LEU A 143 5.44 3.00 19.14
C LEU A 143 5.97 2.41 20.44
N GLY A 144 5.19 1.50 21.04
CA GLY A 144 5.67 0.61 22.07
C GLY A 144 6.46 -0.57 21.47
N GLU A 145 7.06 -1.40 22.34
CA GLU A 145 7.70 -2.65 21.92
C GLU A 145 6.72 -3.59 21.21
N ALA A 146 7.25 -4.48 20.35
CA ALA A 146 6.44 -5.44 19.61
C ALA A 146 5.55 -6.28 20.55
N ALA A 147 4.25 -6.20 20.36
CA ALA A 147 3.26 -6.93 21.15
C ALA A 147 3.06 -8.36 20.64
N SER A 148 3.27 -8.61 19.34
CA SER A 148 3.26 -9.94 18.73
C SER A 148 4.34 -10.04 17.65
N PHE A 149 4.84 -11.26 17.48
CA PHE A 149 5.79 -11.63 16.44
C PHE A 149 5.51 -13.06 15.98
N PHE A 150 5.48 -13.26 14.66
CA PHE A 150 5.31 -14.59 14.06
C PHE A 150 6.35 -14.80 12.96
N GLN A 151 7.18 -15.83 13.14
CA GLN A 151 8.05 -16.35 12.10
C GLN A 151 7.24 -17.32 11.25
N HIS A 152 7.12 -17.05 9.95
CA HIS A 152 6.53 -18.02 9.02
C HIS A 152 7.52 -19.14 8.73
N SER A 153 7.02 -20.25 8.18
CA SER A 153 7.82 -21.43 7.84
C SER A 153 7.27 -22.14 6.61
N GLY A 154 8.18 -22.79 5.88
CA GLY A 154 7.87 -23.54 4.66
C GLY A 154 8.65 -23.04 3.45
N SER A 155 8.30 -23.55 2.29
CA SER A 155 8.86 -23.21 0.97
C SER A 155 7.81 -23.47 -0.10
N SER A 156 8.10 -23.14 -1.38
CA SER A 156 7.21 -23.47 -2.47
C SER A 156 7.98 -23.81 -3.78
N ALA A 157 7.30 -23.71 -4.94
CA ALA A 157 7.74 -24.31 -6.21
C ALA A 157 8.95 -23.62 -6.84
N ASP A 158 9.14 -22.30 -6.68
CA ASP A 158 10.27 -21.59 -7.26
C ASP A 158 11.55 -21.81 -6.44
N SER A 159 12.46 -22.63 -6.97
CA SER A 159 13.71 -22.99 -6.30
C SER A 159 14.68 -21.83 -6.04
N GLN A 160 14.46 -20.65 -6.63
CA GLN A 160 15.28 -19.47 -6.43
C GLN A 160 14.62 -18.45 -5.48
N ARG A 161 13.31 -18.27 -5.62
CA ARG A 161 12.57 -17.21 -4.93
C ARG A 161 11.73 -17.73 -3.74
N GLN A 162 11.52 -19.07 -3.62
CA GLN A 162 10.63 -19.68 -2.62
C GLN A 162 11.32 -20.76 -1.79
N LYS A 163 12.62 -20.56 -1.45
CA LYS A 163 13.38 -21.44 -0.55
C LYS A 163 12.94 -21.35 0.91
N GLY A 164 12.28 -20.27 1.27
CA GLY A 164 11.81 -19.95 2.60
C GLY A 164 10.70 -18.91 2.53
N PRO A 165 10.11 -18.52 3.68
CA PRO A 165 9.06 -17.51 3.73
C PRO A 165 9.60 -16.13 3.35
N ASN A 166 8.72 -15.33 2.72
CA ASN A 166 8.98 -13.95 2.34
C ASN A 166 7.68 -13.15 2.51
N ALA A 167 7.37 -12.74 3.75
CA ALA A 167 6.17 -11.96 4.05
C ALA A 167 6.25 -10.58 3.41
N HIS A 168 5.32 -10.27 2.49
CA HIS A 168 5.43 -9.08 1.65
C HIS A 168 4.34 -8.03 1.89
N CYS A 169 3.25 -8.41 2.52
CA CYS A 169 2.12 -7.53 2.80
C CYS A 169 1.45 -7.99 4.09
N PHE A 170 0.95 -7.04 4.89
CA PHE A 170 0.20 -7.35 6.11
C PHE A 170 -0.90 -6.33 6.29
N VAL A 171 -2.14 -6.68 5.94
CA VAL A 171 -3.30 -5.80 5.84
C VAL A 171 -4.35 -6.17 6.85
N ILE A 172 -4.95 -5.17 7.48
CA ILE A 172 -6.04 -5.32 8.44
C ILE A 172 -7.38 -5.37 7.70
N SER A 173 -8.28 -6.27 8.14
CA SER A 173 -9.61 -6.40 7.57
C SER A 173 -10.48 -5.15 7.86
N PRO A 174 -11.47 -4.83 6.98
CA PRO A 174 -12.31 -3.64 7.16
C PRO A 174 -13.07 -3.58 8.48
N ASP A 175 -13.39 -4.72 9.08
CA ASP A 175 -14.04 -4.82 10.39
C ASP A 175 -13.08 -4.73 11.58
N ASN A 176 -11.79 -4.53 11.31
CA ASN A 176 -10.70 -4.39 12.30
C ASN A 176 -10.49 -5.60 13.21
N LYS A 177 -10.91 -6.80 12.79
CA LYS A 177 -10.84 -8.03 13.61
C LYS A 177 -9.79 -9.02 13.17
N HIS A 178 -9.36 -8.93 11.91
CA HIS A 178 -8.40 -9.85 11.33
C HIS A 178 -7.24 -9.10 10.66
N ALA A 179 -6.12 -9.78 10.50
CA ALA A 179 -4.99 -9.30 9.72
C ALA A 179 -4.50 -10.42 8.79
N LEU A 180 -4.27 -10.09 7.52
CA LEU A 180 -3.90 -11.01 6.45
C LEU A 180 -2.49 -10.70 5.97
N ALA A 181 -1.56 -11.65 6.08
CA ALA A 181 -0.20 -11.52 5.57
C ALA A 181 -0.01 -12.36 4.30
N ALA A 182 0.24 -11.70 3.17
CA ALA A 182 0.64 -12.39 1.95
C ALA A 182 2.13 -12.77 2.05
N ASP A 183 2.43 -14.07 1.94
CA ASP A 183 3.80 -14.57 1.97
C ASP A 183 4.17 -15.18 0.63
N LEU A 184 5.02 -14.46 -0.09
CA LEU A 184 5.50 -14.80 -1.44
C LEU A 184 6.27 -16.12 -1.45
N GLY A 185 7.04 -16.38 -0.40
CA GLY A 185 7.98 -17.50 -0.36
C GLY A 185 7.33 -18.86 -0.12
N ILE A 186 6.11 -18.88 0.40
CA ILE A 186 5.41 -20.12 0.77
C ILE A 186 4.04 -20.28 0.09
N ASP A 187 3.68 -19.36 -0.83
CA ASP A 187 2.39 -19.33 -1.55
C ASP A 187 1.17 -19.40 -0.60
N LYS A 188 1.20 -18.59 0.45
CA LYS A 188 0.12 -18.53 1.43
C LYS A 188 -0.29 -17.09 1.75
N ILE A 189 -1.55 -16.95 2.14
CA ILE A 189 -2.03 -15.79 2.90
C ILE A 189 -2.23 -16.29 4.33
N MET A 190 -1.36 -15.87 5.25
CA MET A 190 -1.50 -16.17 6.67
C MET A 190 -2.58 -15.29 7.26
N ILE A 191 -3.45 -15.86 8.09
CA ILE A 191 -4.61 -15.16 8.65
C ILE A 191 -4.51 -15.16 10.18
N TYR A 192 -4.65 -13.97 10.75
CA TYR A 192 -4.60 -13.74 12.19
C TYR A 192 -5.87 -13.05 12.66
N THR A 193 -6.29 -13.35 13.89
CA THR A 193 -7.21 -12.49 14.65
C THR A 193 -6.41 -11.33 15.26
N LEU A 194 -7.03 -10.15 15.36
CA LEU A 194 -6.42 -8.94 15.87
C LEU A 194 -7.20 -8.38 17.07
N ASP A 195 -6.55 -8.29 18.24
CA ASP A 195 -6.96 -7.38 19.31
C ASP A 195 -6.25 -6.03 19.12
N ALA A 196 -6.88 -5.13 18.37
CA ALA A 196 -6.29 -3.84 18.01
C ALA A 196 -5.97 -2.97 19.23
N ALA A 197 -6.74 -3.09 20.34
CA ALA A 197 -6.50 -2.32 21.54
C ALA A 197 -5.17 -2.66 22.25
N LYS A 198 -4.67 -3.88 22.02
CA LYS A 198 -3.44 -4.41 22.62
C LYS A 198 -2.35 -4.69 21.58
N ALA A 199 -2.62 -4.44 20.31
CA ALA A 199 -1.79 -4.87 19.18
C ALA A 199 -1.46 -6.37 19.22
N LYS A 200 -2.37 -7.21 19.74
CA LYS A 200 -2.16 -8.66 19.86
C LYS A 200 -2.74 -9.40 18.66
N LEU A 201 -1.93 -10.32 18.15
CA LEU A 201 -2.29 -11.23 17.07
C LEU A 201 -2.33 -12.67 17.59
N ALA A 202 -3.21 -13.48 17.02
CA ALA A 202 -3.19 -14.93 17.15
C ALA A 202 -3.53 -15.57 15.78
N PRO A 203 -2.98 -16.75 15.43
CA PRO A 203 -3.41 -17.46 14.22
C PRO A 203 -4.93 -17.67 14.24
N ASN A 204 -5.60 -17.43 13.10
CA ASN A 204 -7.03 -17.65 13.00
C ASN A 204 -7.36 -19.14 13.09
N GLU A 205 -8.14 -19.54 14.09
CA GLU A 205 -8.46 -20.96 14.35
C GLU A 205 -9.29 -21.59 13.22
N ALA A 206 -10.21 -20.81 12.60
CA ALA A 206 -11.06 -21.30 11.52
C ALA A 206 -10.26 -21.59 10.24
N GLN A 207 -9.28 -20.75 9.92
CA GLN A 207 -8.41 -20.90 8.76
C GLN A 207 -7.09 -20.16 9.02
N PRO A 208 -6.05 -20.82 9.54
CA PRO A 208 -4.79 -20.13 9.84
C PRO A 208 -4.05 -19.62 8.60
N PHE A 209 -4.37 -20.16 7.42
CA PHE A 209 -3.88 -19.66 6.13
C PHE A 209 -4.76 -20.14 4.96
N ALA A 210 -4.77 -19.37 3.89
CA ALA A 210 -5.23 -19.78 2.56
C ALA A 210 -4.02 -20.10 1.67
N LYS A 211 -4.09 -21.19 0.88
CA LYS A 211 -3.06 -21.57 -0.08
C LYS A 211 -3.38 -20.98 -1.46
N LEU A 212 -2.33 -20.57 -2.18
CA LEU A 212 -2.40 -20.28 -3.61
C LEU A 212 -1.75 -21.42 -4.41
N THR A 213 -1.95 -21.38 -5.73
CA THR A 213 -1.23 -22.30 -6.65
C THR A 213 0.28 -22.15 -6.44
N PRO A 214 1.04 -23.27 -6.31
CA PRO A 214 2.48 -23.23 -6.16
C PRO A 214 3.17 -22.42 -7.28
N GLY A 215 4.07 -21.50 -6.91
CA GLY A 215 4.73 -20.58 -7.83
C GLY A 215 3.97 -19.26 -8.07
N SER A 216 2.87 -19.02 -7.37
CA SER A 216 2.12 -17.75 -7.46
C SER A 216 2.92 -16.57 -6.94
N GLY A 217 3.52 -16.69 -5.75
CA GLY A 217 4.22 -15.62 -5.07
C GLY A 217 3.31 -14.44 -4.70
N PRO A 218 2.32 -14.62 -3.79
CA PRO A 218 1.43 -13.54 -3.38
C PRO A 218 2.23 -12.40 -2.76
N ARG A 219 1.96 -11.17 -3.21
CA ARG A 219 2.75 -10.00 -2.84
C ARG A 219 1.96 -8.98 -2.05
N HIS A 220 1.03 -8.30 -2.69
CA HIS A 220 0.12 -7.35 -2.05
C HIS A 220 -1.32 -7.84 -2.15
N LEU A 221 -2.13 -7.44 -1.19
CA LEU A 221 -3.56 -7.71 -1.19
C LEU A 221 -4.35 -6.45 -0.81
N THR A 222 -5.61 -6.42 -1.21
CA THR A 222 -6.54 -5.36 -0.83
C THR A 222 -7.95 -5.93 -0.68
N PHE A 223 -8.70 -5.39 0.27
CA PHE A 223 -10.12 -5.67 0.41
C PHE A 223 -10.94 -4.83 -0.56
N HIS A 224 -12.00 -5.40 -1.09
CA HIS A 224 -13.03 -4.64 -1.78
C HIS A 224 -13.75 -3.70 -0.80
N PRO A 225 -14.11 -2.46 -1.18
CA PRO A 225 -14.84 -1.53 -0.30
C PRO A 225 -16.12 -2.12 0.30
N GLY A 226 -16.78 -3.06 -0.40
CA GLY A 226 -17.95 -3.79 0.10
C GLY A 226 -17.65 -4.86 1.15
N GLY A 227 -16.38 -5.07 1.53
CA GLY A 227 -15.96 -5.95 2.63
C GLY A 227 -16.17 -7.46 2.43
N LYS A 228 -16.46 -7.92 1.21
CA LYS A 228 -16.79 -9.34 0.92
C LYS A 228 -15.78 -10.05 0.02
N LEU A 229 -14.81 -9.32 -0.50
CA LEU A 229 -13.82 -9.84 -1.44
C LEU A 229 -12.42 -9.39 -1.02
N VAL A 230 -11.43 -10.23 -1.33
CA VAL A 230 -10.01 -9.91 -1.25
C VAL A 230 -9.37 -10.19 -2.61
N PHE A 231 -8.58 -9.24 -3.08
CA PHE A 231 -7.79 -9.35 -4.30
C PHE A 231 -6.32 -9.41 -3.94
N VAL A 232 -5.60 -10.38 -4.50
CA VAL A 232 -4.19 -10.64 -4.22
C VAL A 232 -3.41 -10.59 -5.53
N ILE A 233 -2.43 -9.71 -5.63
CA ILE A 233 -1.54 -9.69 -6.80
C ILE A 233 -0.34 -10.60 -6.54
N ASN A 234 -0.07 -11.49 -7.49
CA ASN A 234 0.93 -12.54 -7.39
C ASN A 234 2.18 -12.16 -8.21
N GLU A 235 3.30 -11.90 -7.53
CA GLU A 235 4.52 -11.37 -8.15
C GLU A 235 5.12 -12.33 -9.17
N LEU A 236 5.21 -13.62 -8.83
CA LEU A 236 5.93 -14.60 -9.65
C LEU A 236 5.09 -15.10 -10.82
N ALA A 237 3.81 -15.39 -10.60
CA ALA A 237 2.90 -15.83 -11.63
C ALA A 237 2.37 -14.70 -12.53
N ASN A 238 2.50 -13.43 -12.13
CA ASN A 238 1.93 -12.27 -12.81
C ASN A 238 0.42 -12.39 -13.02
N THR A 239 -0.27 -12.68 -11.94
CA THR A 239 -1.72 -12.86 -11.88
C THR A 239 -2.34 -12.08 -10.74
N ILE A 240 -3.67 -11.94 -10.77
CA ILE A 240 -4.47 -11.53 -9.61
C ILE A 240 -5.38 -12.68 -9.24
N THR A 241 -5.36 -13.09 -7.97
CA THR A 241 -6.29 -14.06 -7.40
C THR A 241 -7.37 -13.34 -6.61
N VAL A 242 -8.63 -13.68 -6.86
CA VAL A 242 -9.81 -13.17 -6.18
C VAL A 242 -10.29 -14.20 -5.17
N PHE A 243 -10.59 -13.75 -3.96
CA PHE A 243 -11.17 -14.57 -2.92
C PHE A 243 -12.49 -13.98 -2.44
N ASP A 244 -13.47 -14.86 -2.14
CA ASP A 244 -14.56 -14.51 -1.25
C ASP A 244 -14.01 -14.41 0.18
N TRP A 245 -14.39 -13.36 0.91
CA TRP A 245 -14.03 -13.12 2.30
C TRP A 245 -15.24 -13.29 3.21
N ASN A 246 -15.12 -14.18 4.20
CA ASN A 246 -16.09 -14.30 5.29
C ASN A 246 -15.54 -13.56 6.53
N ALA A 247 -16.03 -12.38 6.81
CA ALA A 247 -15.58 -11.56 7.93
C ALA A 247 -15.95 -12.15 9.31
N ALA A 248 -16.98 -13.00 9.39
CA ALA A 248 -17.39 -13.60 10.66
C ALA A 248 -16.35 -14.60 11.18
N ASP A 249 -15.78 -15.40 10.28
CA ASP A 249 -14.85 -16.48 10.62
C ASP A 249 -13.40 -16.15 10.22
N GLY A 250 -13.19 -15.04 9.49
CA GLY A 250 -11.87 -14.67 8.95
C GLY A 250 -11.37 -15.67 7.91
N THR A 251 -12.25 -16.13 6.98
CA THR A 251 -11.88 -17.15 6.01
C THR A 251 -11.90 -16.66 4.57
N LEU A 252 -11.00 -17.23 3.74
CA LEU A 252 -10.84 -16.98 2.32
C LEU A 252 -11.22 -18.22 1.50
N LYS A 253 -12.00 -18.00 0.44
CA LYS A 253 -12.31 -19.04 -0.56
C LYS A 253 -11.96 -18.51 -1.95
N GLU A 254 -11.02 -19.17 -2.65
CA GLU A 254 -10.64 -18.77 -4.00
C GLU A 254 -11.81 -18.81 -4.97
N LYS A 255 -11.90 -17.79 -5.82
CA LYS A 255 -12.97 -17.59 -6.81
C LYS A 255 -12.44 -17.54 -8.24
N GLN A 256 -11.33 -16.85 -8.47
CA GLN A 256 -10.77 -16.61 -9.81
C GLN A 256 -9.28 -16.32 -9.72
N THR A 257 -8.52 -16.74 -10.72
CA THR A 257 -7.18 -16.22 -11.00
C THR A 257 -7.12 -15.72 -12.44
N ILE A 258 -6.59 -14.50 -12.66
CA ILE A 258 -6.52 -13.83 -13.97
C ILE A 258 -5.14 -13.21 -14.20
N ALA A 259 -4.64 -13.28 -15.45
CA ALA A 259 -3.34 -12.72 -15.83
C ALA A 259 -3.33 -11.18 -15.81
N THR A 260 -2.14 -10.60 -15.57
CA THR A 260 -1.88 -9.15 -15.61
C THR A 260 -1.11 -8.71 -16.85
N LEU A 261 -0.58 -9.64 -17.61
CA LEU A 261 0.28 -9.42 -18.78
C LEU A 261 -0.33 -10.02 -20.06
N PRO A 262 0.06 -9.50 -21.24
CA PRO A 262 -0.25 -10.16 -22.50
C PRO A 262 0.32 -11.59 -22.54
N LYS A 263 -0.40 -12.51 -23.18
CA LYS A 263 -0.01 -13.94 -23.24
C LYS A 263 1.34 -14.18 -23.94
N ASP A 264 1.72 -13.34 -24.87
CA ASP A 264 2.92 -13.41 -25.70
C ASP A 264 4.12 -12.66 -25.09
N PHE A 265 3.96 -12.01 -23.94
CA PHE A 265 5.08 -11.33 -23.29
C PHE A 265 6.03 -12.30 -22.62
N THR A 266 7.30 -12.32 -23.06
CA THR A 266 8.36 -13.23 -22.58
C THR A 266 9.48 -12.53 -21.81
N GLY A 267 9.43 -11.20 -21.63
CA GLY A 267 10.43 -10.42 -20.93
C GLY A 267 10.47 -10.64 -19.41
N LYS A 268 11.41 -9.97 -18.73
CA LYS A 268 11.46 -9.93 -17.26
C LYS A 268 10.16 -9.31 -16.75
N ARG A 269 9.54 -9.96 -15.76
CA ARG A 269 8.19 -9.62 -15.33
C ARG A 269 7.96 -9.95 -13.85
N TYR A 270 7.48 -8.96 -13.11
CA TYR A 270 7.05 -9.10 -11.72
C TYR A 270 5.95 -8.09 -11.43
N THR A 271 4.82 -8.52 -10.92
CA THR A 271 3.81 -7.58 -10.43
C THR A 271 4.27 -6.93 -9.13
N ALA A 272 3.64 -5.82 -8.72
CA ALA A 272 3.97 -5.17 -7.45
C ALA A 272 2.75 -4.82 -6.61
N ASP A 273 1.90 -3.92 -7.05
CA ASP A 273 0.80 -3.38 -6.24
C ASP A 273 -0.53 -3.45 -6.98
N LEU A 274 -1.62 -3.36 -6.22
CA LEU A 274 -2.97 -3.26 -6.76
C LEU A 274 -3.79 -2.28 -5.93
N LYS A 275 -4.71 -1.55 -6.60
CA LYS A 275 -5.66 -0.65 -5.96
C LYS A 275 -7.03 -0.77 -6.62
N ILE A 276 -8.07 -0.55 -5.82
CA ILE A 276 -9.48 -0.55 -6.23
C ILE A 276 -10.00 0.87 -6.15
N THR A 277 -10.89 1.25 -7.08
CA THR A 277 -11.62 2.51 -7.00
C THR A 277 -12.54 2.55 -5.78
N PRO A 278 -12.81 3.72 -5.19
CA PRO A 278 -13.66 3.84 -4.00
C PRO A 278 -15.07 3.29 -4.20
N ASP A 279 -15.62 3.32 -5.42
CA ASP A 279 -16.90 2.74 -5.79
C ASP A 279 -16.89 1.21 -5.97
N GLY A 280 -15.71 0.59 -5.89
CA GLY A 280 -15.54 -0.85 -6.01
C GLY A 280 -15.64 -1.43 -7.42
N LYS A 281 -15.73 -0.60 -8.47
CA LYS A 281 -16.01 -1.08 -9.83
C LYS A 281 -14.80 -1.42 -10.66
N HIS A 282 -13.63 -0.83 -10.34
CA HIS A 282 -12.42 -1.01 -11.12
C HIS A 282 -11.22 -1.34 -10.21
N LEU A 283 -10.31 -2.15 -10.74
CA LEU A 283 -9.07 -2.53 -10.11
C LEU A 283 -7.90 -2.27 -11.07
N TYR A 284 -6.78 -1.77 -10.52
CA TYR A 284 -5.53 -1.53 -11.25
C TYR A 284 -4.41 -2.32 -10.62
N GLY A 285 -3.59 -2.98 -11.43
CA GLY A 285 -2.41 -3.73 -11.01
C GLY A 285 -1.17 -3.31 -11.77
N THR A 286 0.00 -3.37 -11.13
CA THR A 286 1.29 -2.95 -11.73
C THR A 286 2.09 -4.13 -12.24
N ASN A 287 2.79 -3.96 -13.38
CA ASN A 287 3.68 -4.93 -14.00
C ASN A 287 5.08 -4.33 -14.17
N ARG A 288 6.02 -4.67 -13.29
CA ARG A 288 7.43 -4.28 -13.40
C ARG A 288 8.13 -5.10 -14.46
N GLY A 289 9.01 -4.48 -15.23
CA GLY A 289 9.72 -5.09 -16.35
C GLY A 289 8.96 -5.04 -17.68
N HIS A 290 7.62 -5.15 -17.65
CA HIS A 290 6.75 -4.73 -18.75
C HIS A 290 6.43 -3.23 -18.66
N ASP A 291 6.60 -2.66 -17.45
CA ASP A 291 6.42 -1.24 -17.14
C ASP A 291 5.03 -0.73 -17.52
N SER A 292 4.01 -1.48 -17.09
CA SER A 292 2.61 -1.20 -17.42
C SER A 292 1.68 -1.30 -16.22
N LEU A 293 0.48 -0.77 -16.42
CA LEU A 293 -0.68 -0.92 -15.55
C LEU A 293 -1.73 -1.77 -16.25
N ALA A 294 -2.24 -2.80 -15.57
CA ALA A 294 -3.38 -3.59 -16.02
C ALA A 294 -4.65 -3.08 -15.34
N SER A 295 -5.68 -2.76 -16.11
CA SER A 295 -6.98 -2.27 -15.66
C SER A 295 -8.03 -3.36 -15.77
N TYR A 296 -8.86 -3.51 -14.74
CA TYR A 296 -9.94 -4.50 -14.70
C TYR A 296 -11.25 -3.88 -14.27
N ARG A 297 -12.36 -4.41 -14.81
CA ARG A 297 -13.70 -4.22 -14.25
C ARG A 297 -13.95 -5.32 -13.22
N ILE A 298 -14.54 -4.94 -12.10
CA ILE A 298 -15.04 -5.85 -11.07
C ILE A 298 -16.53 -6.04 -11.33
N ALA A 299 -16.99 -7.26 -11.59
CA ALA A 299 -18.40 -7.60 -11.76
C ALA A 299 -19.11 -7.71 -10.40
N ASP A 300 -20.43 -7.72 -10.38
CA ASP A 300 -21.24 -7.84 -9.17
C ASP A 300 -20.96 -9.14 -8.40
N ASP A 301 -20.58 -10.21 -9.11
CA ASP A 301 -20.14 -11.47 -8.51
C ASP A 301 -18.67 -11.44 -8.02
N GLY A 302 -17.98 -10.30 -8.18
CA GLY A 302 -16.60 -10.07 -7.78
C GLY A 302 -15.54 -10.53 -8.78
N LYS A 303 -15.92 -11.14 -9.89
CA LYS A 303 -14.96 -11.55 -10.93
C LYS A 303 -14.38 -10.37 -11.67
N LEU A 304 -13.11 -10.53 -12.06
CA LEU A 304 -12.37 -9.55 -12.85
C LEU A 304 -12.49 -9.84 -14.35
N THR A 305 -12.68 -8.78 -15.13
CA THR A 305 -12.51 -8.77 -16.58
C THR A 305 -11.42 -7.77 -16.94
N LEU A 306 -10.36 -8.23 -17.64
CA LEU A 306 -9.29 -7.35 -18.11
C LEU A 306 -9.84 -6.37 -19.15
N LEU A 307 -9.60 -5.08 -18.92
CA LEU A 307 -10.00 -3.99 -19.83
C LEU A 307 -8.85 -3.56 -20.72
N ALA A 308 -7.68 -3.26 -20.12
CA ALA A 308 -6.52 -2.77 -20.83
C ALA A 308 -5.21 -3.08 -20.09
N ILE A 309 -4.11 -3.08 -20.84
CA ILE A 309 -2.75 -3.05 -20.32
C ILE A 309 -2.06 -1.89 -21.04
N GLN A 310 -1.58 -0.89 -20.28
CA GLN A 310 -1.02 0.33 -20.83
C GLN A 310 0.24 0.78 -20.09
N PRO A 311 1.13 1.59 -20.71
CA PRO A 311 2.35 2.06 -20.07
C PRO A 311 2.11 2.77 -18.74
N SER A 312 2.98 2.55 -17.75
CA SER A 312 2.95 3.21 -16.45
C SER A 312 3.56 4.62 -16.45
N GLY A 313 4.10 5.06 -17.58
CA GLY A 313 4.79 6.35 -17.69
C GLY A 313 6.17 6.40 -17.04
N GLY A 314 6.71 5.25 -16.61
CA GLY A 314 8.03 5.13 -16.00
C GLY A 314 8.50 3.68 -15.97
N LYS A 315 9.64 3.43 -15.33
CA LYS A 315 10.20 2.07 -15.16
C LYS A 315 9.90 1.51 -13.78
N GLY A 316 9.47 0.26 -13.72
CA GLY A 316 9.24 -0.47 -12.50
C GLY A 316 8.13 0.12 -11.63
N PRO A 317 6.87 0.14 -12.10
CA PRO A 317 5.73 0.63 -11.32
C PRO A 317 5.59 -0.19 -10.03
N GLN A 318 5.85 0.47 -8.90
CA GLN A 318 6.01 -0.15 -7.59
C GLN A 318 4.79 -0.04 -6.69
N ASN A 319 4.12 1.13 -6.71
CA ASN A 319 2.99 1.39 -5.84
C ASN A 319 1.96 2.30 -6.54
N LEU A 320 0.71 2.12 -6.19
CA LEU A 320 -0.42 2.88 -6.71
C LEU A 320 -1.17 3.59 -5.58
N LEU A 321 -1.82 4.68 -5.92
CA LEU A 321 -2.82 5.35 -5.11
C LEU A 321 -3.98 5.75 -6.02
N VAL A 322 -5.22 5.38 -5.66
CA VAL A 322 -6.44 5.99 -6.22
C VAL A 322 -6.90 7.06 -5.24
N THR A 323 -7.19 8.27 -5.73
CA THR A 323 -7.69 9.35 -4.87
C THR A 323 -9.06 9.00 -4.29
N PRO A 324 -9.42 9.50 -3.08
CA PRO A 324 -10.69 9.17 -2.43
C PRO A 324 -11.93 9.57 -3.26
N ASP A 325 -11.82 10.59 -4.12
CA ASP A 325 -12.88 11.00 -5.05
C ASP A 325 -12.96 10.13 -6.32
N GLY A 326 -12.02 9.19 -6.50
CA GLY A 326 -11.97 8.28 -7.64
C GLY A 326 -11.62 8.93 -8.98
N LYS A 327 -11.14 10.18 -9.00
CA LYS A 327 -10.83 10.90 -10.25
C LYS A 327 -9.42 10.66 -10.77
N TRP A 328 -8.48 10.31 -9.87
CA TRP A 328 -7.07 10.21 -10.20
C TRP A 328 -6.45 8.90 -9.70
N LEU A 329 -5.50 8.40 -10.47
CA LEU A 329 -4.60 7.33 -10.09
C LEU A 329 -3.16 7.85 -10.14
N LEU A 330 -2.41 7.68 -9.07
CA LEU A 330 -1.00 7.99 -8.98
C LEU A 330 -0.18 6.71 -9.02
N CYS A 331 0.89 6.68 -9.82
CA CYS A 331 1.80 5.55 -9.95
C CYS A 331 3.23 5.95 -9.61
N ALA A 332 3.80 5.34 -8.57
CA ALA A 332 5.21 5.47 -8.23
C ALA A 332 6.02 4.46 -9.04
N ASN A 333 6.96 4.93 -9.84
CA ASN A 333 7.87 4.12 -10.65
C ASN A 333 9.27 4.14 -10.00
N MET A 334 9.61 3.08 -9.26
CA MET A 334 10.76 3.09 -8.36
C MET A 334 12.11 3.27 -9.08
N PRO A 335 12.56 2.39 -10.00
CA PRO A 335 13.78 2.67 -10.76
C PRO A 335 13.58 3.75 -11.83
N GLY A 336 12.33 4.11 -12.14
CA GLY A 336 11.98 5.22 -13.02
C GLY A 336 12.15 6.60 -12.39
N ASN A 337 12.32 6.68 -11.07
CA ASN A 337 12.49 7.91 -10.29
C ASN A 337 11.38 8.94 -10.50
N ASN A 338 10.15 8.52 -10.69
CA ASN A 338 9.04 9.44 -10.89
C ASN A 338 7.72 8.95 -10.31
N VAL A 339 6.80 9.90 -10.14
CA VAL A 339 5.37 9.66 -9.91
C VAL A 339 4.61 10.20 -11.11
N VAL A 340 3.78 9.35 -11.72
CA VAL A 340 2.90 9.71 -12.84
C VAL A 340 1.47 9.80 -12.33
N VAL A 341 0.78 10.87 -12.70
CA VAL A 341 -0.65 11.05 -12.43
C VAL A 341 -1.44 10.64 -13.66
N PHE A 342 -2.51 9.87 -13.44
CA PHE A 342 -3.46 9.47 -14.49
C PHE A 342 -4.84 10.00 -14.14
N LYS A 343 -5.52 10.57 -15.12
CA LYS A 343 -6.96 10.84 -15.02
C LYS A 343 -7.73 9.54 -15.18
N LEU A 344 -8.68 9.31 -14.28
CA LEU A 344 -9.48 8.10 -14.24
C LEU A 344 -10.89 8.39 -14.75
N ASP A 345 -11.39 7.58 -15.66
CA ASP A 345 -12.78 7.60 -16.10
C ASP A 345 -13.58 6.57 -15.29
N ALA A 346 -14.44 7.04 -14.39
CA ALA A 346 -15.20 6.19 -13.48
C ALA A 346 -16.19 5.24 -14.17
N THR A 347 -16.59 5.52 -15.41
CA THR A 347 -17.55 4.69 -16.16
C THR A 347 -16.86 3.52 -16.85
N SER A 348 -15.79 3.80 -17.57
CA SER A 348 -15.07 2.80 -18.38
C SER A 348 -13.93 2.12 -17.62
N GLY A 349 -13.42 2.74 -16.54
CA GLY A 349 -12.20 2.30 -15.85
C GLY A 349 -10.92 2.61 -16.63
N SER A 350 -11.00 3.36 -17.72
CA SER A 350 -9.81 3.78 -18.46
C SER A 350 -9.02 4.82 -17.69
N ILE A 351 -7.69 4.80 -17.86
CA ILE A 351 -6.78 5.79 -17.28
C ILE A 351 -5.97 6.44 -18.40
N THR A 352 -5.72 7.74 -18.28
CA THR A 352 -4.95 8.52 -19.25
C THR A 352 -3.90 9.32 -18.51
N ALA A 353 -2.63 9.20 -18.90
CA ALA A 353 -1.53 9.98 -18.30
C ALA A 353 -1.85 11.49 -18.38
N HIS A 354 -1.59 12.20 -17.28
CA HIS A 354 -1.95 13.60 -17.13
C HIS A 354 -0.79 14.41 -16.56
N GLY A 355 -0.47 15.52 -17.22
CA GLY A 355 0.64 16.38 -16.85
C GLY A 355 2.01 15.72 -17.03
N GLU A 356 3.05 16.41 -16.57
CA GLU A 356 4.41 15.89 -16.58
C GLU A 356 4.67 15.01 -15.36
N PRO A 357 5.47 13.95 -15.48
CA PRO A 357 5.89 13.13 -14.34
C PRO A 357 6.63 13.95 -13.29
N VAL A 358 6.33 13.74 -12.03
CA VAL A 358 7.01 14.41 -10.91
C VAL A 358 8.22 13.57 -10.48
N GLU A 359 9.39 14.17 -10.43
CA GLU A 359 10.62 13.48 -10.04
C GLU A 359 10.64 13.21 -8.53
N VAL A 360 10.79 11.92 -8.16
CA VAL A 360 11.06 11.45 -6.81
C VAL A 360 12.03 10.27 -6.92
N PRO A 361 13.25 10.37 -6.36
CA PRO A 361 14.24 9.29 -6.45
C PRO A 361 13.68 7.98 -5.89
N MET A 362 13.78 6.91 -6.67
CA MET A 362 13.35 5.56 -6.25
C MET A 362 11.96 5.55 -5.58
N ALA A 363 10.98 6.24 -6.17
CA ALA A 363 9.62 6.36 -5.63
C ALA A 363 9.00 4.98 -5.34
N SER A 364 8.73 4.64 -4.06
CA SER A 364 8.35 3.29 -3.66
C SER A 364 6.98 3.16 -3.00
N CYS A 365 6.47 4.18 -2.33
CA CYS A 365 5.16 4.18 -1.69
C CYS A 365 4.52 5.57 -1.72
N ILE A 366 3.21 5.62 -1.97
CA ILE A 366 2.40 6.84 -1.99
C ILE A 366 1.30 6.74 -0.93
N ARG A 367 1.09 7.80 -0.14
CA ARG A 367 -0.03 7.90 0.81
C ARG A 367 -0.71 9.27 0.75
N TRP A 368 -2.01 9.22 0.93
CA TRP A 368 -2.91 10.38 0.91
C TRP A 368 -3.29 10.80 2.32
N VAL A 369 -3.33 12.11 2.57
CA VAL A 369 -3.74 12.72 3.85
C VAL A 369 -4.65 13.92 3.57
N GLU A 370 -5.90 13.83 4.01
CA GLU A 370 -6.88 14.92 3.97
C GLU A 370 -6.88 15.75 5.24
#